data_80c120d5618b2f17f9b9645aa99c2c50
#
_entry.id   80c120d5618b2f17f9b9645aa99c2c50
#
_cell.length_a   1.000
_cell.length_b   1.000
_cell.length_c   1.000
_cell.angle_alpha   90.00
_cell.angle_beta   90.00
_cell.angle_gamma   90.00
#
_symmetry.space_group_name_H-M   'P 1'
#
loop_
_entity.id
_entity.type
_entity.pdbx_description
1 polymer ?
#
loop_
_entity_poly.entity_id
_entity_poly.type
_entity_poly.pdbx_seq_one_letter_code
_entity_poly.pdbx_strand_id
1 'polypeptide(L)'
;METRLIGKIISRRFRVEDIIGRGGMAIVYRAFDLKTHQTVAVKVLREEYAEDPEYRERFRREGEVCRKLSHPNVVNLIDAGEVGDVSYLAMEYVDGQTLKELINQTGGIAQEDAIRFTLQILAALGHAHQRGIIHRDVKPQNVMVSRAGQVKVGDFGIAGMADTKTLTTDGNVMGSVHYFSPEQAKGMKATAASDLYSVGVILYEMLCGHVPFEGETAVSVAMMHLMEPPKPIEEQAKVSPAVAMIVDKALKKLPQERYQNAEAMARDLRRALRHPDGEFMEQRRPAILEESREVAEKIRRKKKTGGLPARFLTLFVLLVLVALIGVAGLRLYRTMFVTARMPDLFGLDEATAQRMVSNAGLTLKTEYAYSDQAEGYVFDQTPEANAEVRRGGTVTAMISEGT
;
A
#
# COMPACT_ATOMS: atom_id res chain seq x y z
N MET A 1 -12.82 29.04 -8.39
CA MET A 1 -13.42 27.99 -9.23
C MET A 1 -14.30 27.01 -8.46
N GLU A 2 -13.94 26.60 -7.25
CA GLU A 2 -14.69 25.60 -6.44
C GLU A 2 -16.15 25.96 -6.15
N THR A 3 -16.49 27.24 -6.01
CA THR A 3 -17.86 27.71 -5.74
C THR A 3 -18.76 27.79 -6.99
N ARG A 4 -18.22 27.47 -8.18
CA ARG A 4 -18.94 27.59 -9.48
C ARG A 4 -20.24 26.79 -9.55
N LEU A 5 -20.34 25.69 -8.79
CA LEU A 5 -21.52 24.83 -8.79
C LEU A 5 -22.57 25.20 -7.74
N ILE A 6 -22.24 26.03 -6.75
CA ILE A 6 -23.21 26.45 -5.73
C ILE A 6 -24.37 27.20 -6.39
N GLY A 7 -25.60 26.81 -6.03
CA GLY A 7 -26.85 27.34 -6.60
C GLY A 7 -27.25 26.68 -7.93
N LYS A 8 -26.35 25.88 -8.58
CA LYS A 8 -26.68 25.18 -9.83
C LYS A 8 -27.39 23.84 -9.57
N ILE A 9 -28.01 23.33 -10.62
CA ILE A 9 -28.71 22.04 -10.59
C ILE A 9 -27.92 21.05 -11.48
N ILE A 10 -27.31 20.02 -10.86
CA ILE A 10 -26.63 18.94 -11.57
C ILE A 10 -27.70 17.90 -11.99
N SER A 11 -27.58 17.39 -13.23
CA SER A 11 -28.48 16.35 -13.80
C SER A 11 -29.96 16.68 -13.70
N ARG A 12 -30.35 17.96 -13.71
CA ARG A 12 -31.74 18.45 -13.52
C ARG A 12 -32.39 17.93 -12.23
N ARG A 13 -31.58 17.48 -11.26
CA ARG A 13 -32.05 16.80 -10.04
C ARG A 13 -31.40 17.32 -8.76
N PHE A 14 -30.10 17.53 -8.74
CA PHE A 14 -29.40 17.85 -7.52
C PHE A 14 -29.06 19.33 -7.47
N ARG A 15 -29.76 20.11 -6.65
CA ARG A 15 -29.45 21.53 -6.42
C ARG A 15 -28.34 21.63 -5.40
N VAL A 16 -27.18 22.09 -5.85
CA VAL A 16 -25.98 22.26 -5.03
C VAL A 16 -26.16 23.44 -4.07
N GLU A 17 -25.90 23.22 -2.79
CA GLU A 17 -26.10 24.22 -1.73
C GLU A 17 -24.77 24.72 -1.15
N ASP A 18 -23.86 23.83 -0.78
CA ASP A 18 -22.63 24.17 -0.06
C ASP A 18 -21.52 23.13 -0.28
N ILE A 19 -20.28 23.50 0.01
CA ILE A 19 -19.13 22.58 0.02
C ILE A 19 -19.03 21.98 1.41
N ILE A 20 -19.00 20.64 1.50
CA ILE A 20 -18.85 19.90 2.77
C ILE A 20 -17.56 19.10 2.85
N GLY A 21 -16.81 18.98 1.75
CA GLY A 21 -15.52 18.28 1.74
C GLY A 21 -14.66 18.64 0.55
N ARG A 22 -13.33 18.63 0.75
CA ARG A 22 -12.33 18.86 -0.30
C ARG A 22 -11.34 17.70 -0.29
N GLY A 23 -11.40 16.87 -1.33
CA GLY A 23 -10.43 15.80 -1.57
C GLY A 23 -9.39 16.18 -2.64
N GLY A 24 -8.40 15.34 -2.86
CA GLY A 24 -7.39 15.55 -3.89
C GLY A 24 -7.99 15.70 -5.28
N MET A 25 -8.76 14.70 -5.74
CA MET A 25 -9.32 14.68 -7.10
C MET A 25 -10.78 15.13 -7.18
N ALA A 26 -11.49 15.31 -6.06
CA ALA A 26 -12.93 15.60 -6.06
C ALA A 26 -13.32 16.57 -4.94
N ILE A 27 -14.41 17.27 -5.15
CA ILE A 27 -15.06 18.13 -4.16
C ILE A 27 -16.40 17.49 -3.80
N VAL A 28 -16.74 17.49 -2.52
CA VAL A 28 -18.03 16.99 -2.03
C VAL A 28 -18.91 18.17 -1.67
N TYR A 29 -20.09 18.21 -2.26
CA TYR A 29 -21.09 19.24 -2.02
C TYR A 29 -22.27 18.65 -1.25
N ARG A 30 -22.86 19.45 -0.35
CA ARG A 30 -24.21 19.24 0.10
C ARG A 30 -25.17 19.71 -1.00
N ALA A 31 -26.14 18.90 -1.35
CA ALA A 31 -27.14 19.23 -2.35
C ALA A 31 -28.53 18.76 -1.90
N PHE A 32 -29.59 19.38 -2.49
CA PHE A 32 -30.98 18.98 -2.31
C PHE A 32 -31.43 18.19 -3.54
N ASP A 33 -31.90 16.97 -3.32
CA ASP A 33 -32.49 16.14 -4.38
C ASP A 33 -33.93 16.57 -4.65
N LEU A 34 -34.17 17.20 -5.78
CA LEU A 34 -35.49 17.69 -6.22
C LEU A 34 -36.49 16.56 -6.45
N LYS A 35 -36.02 15.30 -6.62
CA LYS A 35 -36.88 14.14 -6.84
C LYS A 35 -37.37 13.51 -5.53
N THR A 36 -36.50 13.39 -4.55
CA THR A 36 -36.81 12.72 -3.28
C THR A 36 -37.08 13.70 -2.14
N HIS A 37 -36.82 14.99 -2.36
CA HIS A 37 -36.88 16.06 -1.37
C HIS A 37 -35.98 15.82 -0.14
N GLN A 38 -34.82 15.20 -0.35
CA GLN A 38 -33.85 14.89 0.69
C GLN A 38 -32.53 15.59 0.44
N THR A 39 -31.80 15.85 1.51
CA THR A 39 -30.42 16.29 1.44
C THR A 39 -29.52 15.11 1.02
N VAL A 40 -28.62 15.35 0.10
CA VAL A 40 -27.66 14.36 -0.45
C VAL A 40 -26.25 14.94 -0.46
N ALA A 41 -25.25 14.09 -0.48
CA ALA A 41 -23.85 14.46 -0.77
C ALA A 41 -23.56 14.21 -2.25
N VAL A 42 -23.02 15.20 -2.94
CA VAL A 42 -22.64 15.07 -4.36
C VAL A 42 -21.13 15.28 -4.47
N LYS A 43 -20.42 14.19 -4.74
CA LYS A 43 -18.98 14.18 -5.02
C LYS A 43 -18.79 14.49 -6.50
N VAL A 44 -18.01 15.50 -6.82
CA VAL A 44 -17.77 15.98 -8.19
C VAL A 44 -16.29 15.95 -8.47
N LEU A 45 -15.88 15.36 -9.60
CA LEU A 45 -14.50 15.38 -10.08
C LEU A 45 -14.08 16.83 -10.32
N ARG A 46 -12.89 17.22 -9.87
CA ARG A 46 -12.36 18.58 -10.08
C ARG A 46 -12.11 18.83 -11.55
N GLU A 47 -12.34 20.08 -11.98
CA GLU A 47 -12.19 20.54 -13.36
C GLU A 47 -10.79 20.26 -13.94
N GLU A 48 -9.75 20.38 -13.11
CA GLU A 48 -8.35 20.11 -13.48
C GLU A 48 -8.08 18.64 -13.84
N TYR A 49 -8.94 17.71 -13.39
CA TYR A 49 -8.86 16.27 -13.69
C TYR A 49 -9.96 15.80 -14.66
N ALA A 50 -10.91 16.70 -15.02
CA ALA A 50 -12.05 16.34 -15.87
C ALA A 50 -11.65 15.98 -17.30
N GLU A 51 -10.53 16.51 -17.81
CA GLU A 51 -9.99 16.20 -19.15
C GLU A 51 -9.08 14.96 -19.15
N ASP A 52 -8.59 14.52 -18.00
CA ASP A 52 -7.70 13.36 -17.89
C ASP A 52 -8.51 12.04 -17.88
N PRO A 53 -8.33 11.17 -18.90
CA PRO A 53 -9.07 9.92 -19.02
C PRO A 53 -8.83 8.95 -17.84
N GLU A 54 -7.65 9.00 -17.21
CA GLU A 54 -7.30 8.12 -16.10
C GLU A 54 -8.09 8.48 -14.85
N TYR A 55 -8.19 9.77 -14.51
CA TYR A 55 -8.97 10.24 -13.36
C TYR A 55 -10.47 10.04 -13.59
N ARG A 56 -10.99 10.28 -14.80
CA ARG A 56 -12.39 9.99 -15.15
C ARG A 56 -12.73 8.52 -15.00
N GLU A 57 -11.89 7.63 -15.50
CA GLU A 57 -12.10 6.20 -15.38
C GLU A 57 -12.02 5.73 -13.92
N ARG A 58 -11.11 6.27 -13.11
CA ARG A 58 -11.05 6.00 -11.67
C ARG A 58 -12.34 6.41 -10.98
N PHE A 59 -12.82 7.62 -11.27
CA PHE A 59 -14.06 8.17 -10.69
C PHE A 59 -15.29 7.35 -11.10
N ARG A 60 -15.38 6.94 -12.35
CA ARG A 60 -16.42 6.05 -12.87
C ARG A 60 -16.43 4.70 -12.17
N ARG A 61 -15.25 4.08 -12.01
CA ARG A 61 -15.11 2.80 -11.30
C ARG A 61 -15.54 2.89 -9.84
N GLU A 62 -15.27 4.01 -9.17
CA GLU A 62 -15.76 4.26 -7.82
C GLU A 62 -17.30 4.16 -7.78
N GLY A 63 -17.97 4.82 -8.69
CA GLY A 63 -19.41 4.72 -8.80
C GLY A 63 -19.91 3.29 -9.05
N GLU A 64 -19.20 2.52 -9.89
CA GLU A 64 -19.57 1.12 -10.17
C GLU A 64 -19.37 0.20 -8.95
N VAL A 65 -18.34 0.42 -8.16
CA VAL A 65 -18.12 -0.31 -6.91
C VAL A 65 -19.19 0.05 -5.90
N CYS A 66 -19.45 1.34 -5.69
CA CYS A 66 -20.47 1.81 -4.75
C CYS A 66 -21.88 1.28 -5.10
N ARG A 67 -22.23 1.15 -6.39
CA ARG A 67 -23.53 0.56 -6.81
C ARG A 67 -23.76 -0.87 -6.35
N LYS A 68 -22.69 -1.63 -6.13
CA LYS A 68 -22.76 -3.04 -5.68
C LYS A 68 -22.95 -3.17 -4.18
N LEU A 69 -22.79 -2.07 -3.44
CA LEU A 69 -22.83 -2.04 -2.00
C LEU A 69 -24.11 -1.37 -1.53
N SER A 70 -24.94 -2.11 -0.79
CA SER A 70 -26.11 -1.58 -0.09
C SER A 70 -26.15 -2.19 1.31
N HIS A 71 -25.82 -1.37 2.32
CA HIS A 71 -25.71 -1.82 3.71
C HIS A 71 -25.90 -0.63 4.67
N PRO A 72 -26.52 -0.81 5.84
CA PRO A 72 -26.72 0.28 6.82
C PRO A 72 -25.44 1.01 7.22
N ASN A 73 -24.30 0.33 7.20
CA ASN A 73 -22.99 0.90 7.56
C ASN A 73 -22.10 1.26 6.35
N VAL A 74 -22.67 1.34 5.15
CA VAL A 74 -21.97 1.83 3.95
C VAL A 74 -22.65 3.11 3.50
N VAL A 75 -21.90 4.11 3.04
CA VAL A 75 -22.45 5.29 2.38
C VAL A 75 -23.03 4.86 1.03
N ASN A 76 -24.36 4.89 0.90
CA ASN A 76 -25.05 4.37 -0.28
C ASN A 76 -24.99 5.35 -1.45
N LEU A 77 -24.71 4.84 -2.65
CA LEU A 77 -24.83 5.60 -3.89
C LEU A 77 -26.31 5.72 -4.29
N ILE A 78 -26.73 6.94 -4.59
CA ILE A 78 -28.09 7.26 -5.05
C ILE A 78 -28.13 7.36 -6.58
N ASP A 79 -27.11 8.01 -7.15
CA ASP A 79 -26.99 8.22 -8.59
C ASP A 79 -25.53 8.50 -8.98
N ALA A 80 -25.19 8.26 -10.24
CA ALA A 80 -23.90 8.59 -10.79
C ALA A 80 -24.03 8.90 -12.29
N GLY A 81 -23.32 9.89 -12.77
CA GLY A 81 -23.38 10.27 -14.17
C GLY A 81 -22.42 11.39 -14.56
N GLU A 82 -22.55 11.82 -15.80
CA GLU A 82 -21.80 12.92 -16.40
C GLU A 82 -22.82 13.91 -17.02
N VAL A 83 -22.60 15.20 -16.82
CA VAL A 83 -23.42 16.28 -17.41
C VAL A 83 -22.46 17.36 -17.89
N GLY A 84 -22.29 17.47 -19.23
CA GLY A 84 -21.21 18.27 -19.81
C GLY A 84 -19.87 17.79 -19.29
N ASP A 85 -19.06 18.70 -18.74
CA ASP A 85 -17.73 18.38 -18.20
C ASP A 85 -17.76 17.96 -16.71
N VAL A 86 -18.96 17.77 -16.13
CA VAL A 86 -19.14 17.46 -14.71
C VAL A 86 -19.45 15.99 -14.53
N SER A 87 -18.46 15.22 -14.05
CA SER A 87 -18.65 13.85 -13.55
C SER A 87 -19.04 13.90 -12.07
N TYR A 88 -20.14 13.21 -11.68
CA TYR A 88 -20.65 13.26 -10.32
C TYR A 88 -21.06 11.88 -9.76
N LEU A 89 -20.97 11.75 -8.44
CA LEU A 89 -21.52 10.65 -7.64
C LEU A 89 -22.44 11.28 -6.58
N ALA A 90 -23.73 11.03 -6.65
CA ALA A 90 -24.69 11.45 -5.64
C ALA A 90 -24.88 10.32 -4.62
N MET A 91 -24.65 10.61 -3.36
CA MET A 91 -24.64 9.66 -2.25
C MET A 91 -25.58 10.15 -1.14
N GLU A 92 -25.94 9.26 -0.24
CA GLU A 92 -26.64 9.65 0.97
C GLU A 92 -25.81 10.67 1.77
N TYR A 93 -26.51 11.66 2.33
CA TYR A 93 -25.89 12.62 3.23
C TYR A 93 -25.90 12.06 4.65
N VAL A 94 -24.75 12.02 5.29
CA VAL A 94 -24.62 11.61 6.70
C VAL A 94 -24.50 12.88 7.55
N ASP A 95 -25.55 13.17 8.34
CA ASP A 95 -25.52 14.29 9.30
C ASP A 95 -24.66 13.91 10.51
N GLY A 96 -23.38 14.28 10.45
CA GLY A 96 -22.40 13.93 11.46
C GLY A 96 -21.01 14.46 11.11
N GLN A 97 -20.00 13.80 11.63
CA GLN A 97 -18.60 14.14 11.42
C GLN A 97 -17.79 12.89 11.05
N THR A 98 -16.57 13.07 10.57
CA THR A 98 -15.66 11.96 10.35
C THR A 98 -15.19 11.37 11.68
N LEU A 99 -14.88 10.09 11.70
CA LEU A 99 -14.29 9.44 12.88
C LEU A 99 -12.95 10.10 13.26
N LYS A 100 -12.20 10.64 12.28
CA LYS A 100 -10.96 11.38 12.54
C LYS A 100 -11.22 12.67 13.32
N GLU A 101 -12.24 13.43 12.93
CA GLU A 101 -12.64 14.65 13.65
C GLU A 101 -13.09 14.31 15.08
N LEU A 102 -13.86 13.24 15.25
CA LEU A 102 -14.28 12.78 16.57
C LEU A 102 -13.10 12.42 17.46
N ILE A 103 -12.14 11.62 16.96
CA ILE A 103 -10.92 11.25 17.70
C ILE A 103 -10.13 12.51 18.09
N ASN A 104 -9.93 13.44 17.15
CA ASN A 104 -9.18 14.68 17.41
C ASN A 104 -9.85 15.57 18.46
N GLN A 105 -11.19 15.62 18.48
CA GLN A 105 -11.97 16.41 19.44
C GLN A 105 -11.94 15.81 20.84
N THR A 106 -11.96 14.46 20.94
CA THR A 106 -12.06 13.77 22.24
C THR A 106 -10.70 13.38 22.83
N GLY A 107 -9.62 13.37 22.01
CA GLY A 107 -8.29 12.89 22.42
C GLY A 107 -8.25 11.38 22.68
N GLY A 108 -9.26 10.64 22.20
CA GLY A 108 -9.46 9.21 22.38
C GLY A 108 -10.94 8.90 22.66
N ILE A 109 -11.35 7.67 22.45
CA ILE A 109 -12.73 7.21 22.56
C ILE A 109 -12.82 6.12 23.63
N ALA A 110 -13.84 6.15 24.46
CA ALA A 110 -14.09 5.12 25.47
C ALA A 110 -14.15 3.73 24.83
N GLN A 111 -13.55 2.73 25.48
CA GLN A 111 -13.38 1.37 24.94
C GLN A 111 -14.68 0.78 24.38
N GLU A 112 -15.80 0.94 25.10
CA GLU A 112 -17.08 0.39 24.67
C GLU A 112 -17.59 1.02 23.37
N ASP A 113 -17.42 2.34 23.22
CA ASP A 113 -17.81 3.06 22.01
C ASP A 113 -16.86 2.74 20.85
N ALA A 114 -15.55 2.66 21.11
CA ALA A 114 -14.56 2.22 20.13
C ALA A 114 -14.87 0.81 19.60
N ILE A 115 -15.26 -0.11 20.46
CA ILE A 115 -15.71 -1.46 20.06
C ILE A 115 -17.00 -1.35 19.21
N ARG A 116 -18.00 -0.55 19.64
CA ARG A 116 -19.27 -0.37 18.91
C ARG A 116 -19.05 0.20 17.51
N PHE A 117 -18.18 1.18 17.37
CA PHE A 117 -17.83 1.75 16.07
C PHE A 117 -17.07 0.74 15.21
N THR A 118 -16.10 0.03 15.79
CA THR A 118 -15.34 -1.02 15.07
C THR A 118 -16.26 -2.13 14.56
N LEU A 119 -17.24 -2.56 15.34
CA LEU A 119 -18.22 -3.58 14.93
C LEU A 119 -19.02 -3.15 13.71
N GLN A 120 -19.38 -1.86 13.62
CA GLN A 120 -20.10 -1.30 12.47
C GLN A 120 -19.19 -1.17 11.23
N ILE A 121 -17.93 -0.76 11.41
CA ILE A 121 -16.93 -0.76 10.33
C ILE A 121 -16.74 -2.18 9.78
N LEU A 122 -16.59 -3.16 10.66
CA LEU A 122 -16.44 -4.57 10.27
C LEU A 122 -17.68 -5.12 9.55
N ALA A 123 -18.88 -4.67 9.92
CA ALA A 123 -20.10 -5.05 9.20
C ALA A 123 -20.10 -4.52 7.76
N ALA A 124 -19.69 -3.26 7.55
CA ALA A 124 -19.52 -2.67 6.23
C ALA A 124 -18.49 -3.42 5.38
N LEU A 125 -17.29 -3.63 5.95
CA LEU A 125 -16.21 -4.33 5.26
C LEU A 125 -16.56 -5.78 4.96
N GLY A 126 -17.20 -6.50 5.90
CA GLY A 126 -17.66 -7.86 5.68
C GLY A 126 -18.65 -7.97 4.52
N HIS A 127 -19.57 -7.02 4.41
CA HIS A 127 -20.52 -6.92 3.29
C HIS A 127 -19.79 -6.72 1.94
N ALA A 128 -18.75 -5.87 1.90
CA ALA A 128 -17.94 -5.63 0.72
C ALA A 128 -17.08 -6.85 0.34
N HIS A 129 -16.39 -7.45 1.32
CA HIS A 129 -15.52 -8.61 1.12
C HIS A 129 -16.28 -9.82 0.56
N GLN A 130 -17.50 -10.07 1.02
CA GLN A 130 -18.38 -11.12 0.47
C GLN A 130 -18.71 -10.92 -1.02
N ARG A 131 -18.58 -9.70 -1.53
CA ARG A 131 -18.77 -9.33 -2.95
C ARG A 131 -17.46 -9.22 -3.72
N GLY A 132 -16.35 -9.64 -3.12
CA GLY A 132 -15.03 -9.56 -3.72
C GLY A 132 -14.46 -8.13 -3.79
N ILE A 133 -15.04 -7.18 -3.04
CA ILE A 133 -14.62 -5.79 -3.00
C ILE A 133 -13.74 -5.57 -1.77
N ILE A 134 -12.50 -5.17 -1.99
CA ILE A 134 -11.52 -4.78 -0.97
C ILE A 134 -11.49 -3.26 -0.94
N HIS A 135 -11.53 -2.66 0.26
CA HIS A 135 -11.58 -1.20 0.42
C HIS A 135 -10.25 -0.52 0.11
N ARG A 136 -9.13 -1.07 0.56
CA ARG A 136 -7.74 -0.65 0.31
C ARG A 136 -7.30 0.68 0.94
N ASP A 137 -8.23 1.53 1.35
CA ASP A 137 -7.97 2.85 1.98
C ASP A 137 -8.87 3.04 3.21
N VAL A 138 -8.90 2.05 4.09
CA VAL A 138 -9.65 2.10 5.36
C VAL A 138 -8.92 3.03 6.33
N LYS A 139 -9.55 4.18 6.62
CA LYS A 139 -9.01 5.21 7.54
C LYS A 139 -10.14 6.01 8.17
N PRO A 140 -9.91 6.69 9.31
CA PRO A 140 -10.97 7.40 10.02
C PRO A 140 -11.60 8.55 9.24
N GLN A 141 -10.88 9.11 8.25
CA GLN A 141 -11.41 10.15 7.36
C GLN A 141 -12.51 9.62 6.43
N ASN A 142 -12.46 8.32 6.09
CA ASN A 142 -13.43 7.66 5.23
C ASN A 142 -14.57 7.00 6.03
N VAL A 143 -14.63 7.24 7.34
CA VAL A 143 -15.66 6.72 8.25
C VAL A 143 -16.44 7.88 8.84
N MET A 144 -17.73 7.98 8.49
CA MET A 144 -18.64 8.97 9.04
C MET A 144 -19.34 8.43 10.29
N VAL A 145 -19.47 9.27 11.30
CA VAL A 145 -20.23 8.98 12.53
C VAL A 145 -21.39 9.97 12.62
N SER A 146 -22.61 9.48 12.50
CA SER A 146 -23.79 10.33 12.61
C SER A 146 -24.00 10.81 14.06
N ARG A 147 -24.84 11.83 14.26
CA ARG A 147 -25.22 12.32 15.61
C ARG A 147 -25.88 11.24 16.47
N ALA A 148 -26.47 10.22 15.85
CA ALA A 148 -27.07 9.07 16.55
C ALA A 148 -26.05 7.94 16.86
N GLY A 149 -24.78 8.12 16.56
CA GLY A 149 -23.73 7.10 16.75
C GLY A 149 -23.73 5.98 15.71
N GLN A 150 -24.43 6.18 14.59
CA GLN A 150 -24.39 5.25 13.47
C GLN A 150 -23.12 5.51 12.64
N VAL A 151 -22.37 4.45 12.37
CA VAL A 151 -21.17 4.51 11.52
C VAL A 151 -21.53 4.15 10.09
N LYS A 152 -20.96 4.92 9.14
CA LYS A 152 -21.03 4.65 7.71
C LYS A 152 -19.64 4.77 7.08
N VAL A 153 -19.20 3.72 6.40
CA VAL A 153 -17.94 3.68 5.66
C VAL A 153 -18.19 4.16 4.24
N GLY A 154 -17.43 5.16 3.82
CA GLY A 154 -17.45 5.73 2.47
C GLY A 154 -16.17 5.48 1.70
N ASP A 155 -16.07 6.01 0.50
CA ASP A 155 -14.90 6.01 -0.37
C ASP A 155 -14.28 4.61 -0.56
N PHE A 156 -15.12 3.61 -0.92
CA PHE A 156 -14.69 2.25 -1.24
C PHE A 156 -13.72 2.25 -2.43
N GLY A 157 -12.50 2.03 -2.14
CA GLY A 157 -11.22 2.19 -2.71
C GLY A 157 -10.97 1.96 -4.17
N ILE A 158 -10.65 3.06 -4.79
CA ILE A 158 -9.95 3.10 -6.07
C ILE A 158 -8.48 3.49 -5.88
N ALA A 159 -8.11 4.00 -4.70
CA ALA A 159 -6.74 4.42 -4.38
C ALA A 159 -5.69 3.30 -4.51
N GLY A 160 -6.09 2.04 -4.51
CA GLY A 160 -5.17 0.89 -4.58
C GLY A 160 -4.72 0.47 -5.99
N MET A 161 -5.06 1.21 -7.04
CA MET A 161 -4.46 1.05 -8.38
C MET A 161 -3.47 2.18 -8.70
N ALA A 162 -3.22 3.08 -7.76
CA ALA A 162 -2.13 4.03 -7.90
C ALA A 162 -0.80 3.26 -7.87
N ASP A 163 -0.08 3.34 -8.96
CA ASP A 163 1.29 2.88 -9.11
C ASP A 163 2.14 3.29 -7.91
N THR A 164 3.06 2.43 -7.52
CA THR A 164 4.16 2.69 -6.57
C THR A 164 4.93 4.01 -6.84
N LYS A 165 4.65 4.67 -7.95
CA LYS A 165 5.20 5.99 -8.33
C LYS A 165 4.63 7.17 -7.53
N THR A 166 3.48 7.01 -6.86
CA THR A 166 2.80 8.11 -6.15
C THR A 166 3.29 8.32 -4.70
N LEU A 167 4.14 7.45 -4.17
CA LEU A 167 4.73 7.62 -2.83
C LEU A 167 5.67 8.83 -2.70
N THR A 168 6.00 9.50 -3.82
CA THR A 168 7.06 10.52 -3.85
C THR A 168 6.61 11.94 -4.20
N THR A 169 5.36 12.20 -4.61
CA THR A 169 5.07 13.50 -5.27
C THR A 169 3.96 14.36 -4.65
N ASP A 170 3.00 13.84 -3.89
CA ASP A 170 1.88 14.66 -3.39
C ASP A 170 1.68 14.54 -1.88
N GLY A 171 1.63 15.69 -1.18
CA GLY A 171 1.45 15.80 0.27
C GLY A 171 0.19 15.10 0.84
N ASN A 172 -0.77 14.69 0.01
CA ASN A 172 -1.96 13.92 0.40
C ASN A 172 -1.68 12.44 0.74
N VAL A 173 -0.54 11.88 0.31
CA VAL A 173 -0.14 10.51 0.63
C VAL A 173 0.23 10.37 2.11
N MET A 174 0.72 11.45 2.74
CA MET A 174 1.19 11.45 4.12
C MET A 174 0.10 10.98 5.11
N GLY A 175 -1.16 11.41 4.93
CA GLY A 175 -2.25 11.04 5.85
C GLY A 175 -2.72 9.58 5.75
N SER A 176 -2.66 8.96 4.56
CA SER A 176 -3.14 7.59 4.35
C SER A 176 -2.12 6.52 4.76
N VAL A 177 -0.81 6.82 4.69
CA VAL A 177 0.25 5.85 4.99
C VAL A 177 0.20 5.32 6.43
N HIS A 178 -0.32 6.10 7.38
CA HIS A 178 -0.49 5.69 8.79
C HIS A 178 -1.41 4.48 8.99
N TYR A 179 -2.24 4.15 7.99
CA TYR A 179 -3.19 3.04 8.04
C TYR A 179 -2.84 1.91 7.06
N PHE A 180 -1.73 2.01 6.34
CA PHE A 180 -1.31 0.99 5.39
C PHE A 180 -0.96 -0.31 6.09
N SER A 181 -1.40 -1.41 5.51
CA SER A 181 -0.89 -2.72 5.90
C SER A 181 0.55 -2.92 5.42
N PRO A 182 1.34 -3.80 6.07
CA PRO A 182 2.69 -4.14 5.64
C PRO A 182 2.80 -4.53 4.16
N GLU A 183 1.84 -5.27 3.63
CA GLU A 183 1.80 -5.66 2.22
C GLU A 183 1.55 -4.45 1.30
N GLN A 184 0.71 -3.49 1.71
CA GLN A 184 0.51 -2.24 0.94
C GLN A 184 1.77 -1.38 0.95
N ALA A 185 2.46 -1.27 2.09
CA ALA A 185 3.75 -0.59 2.20
C ALA A 185 4.83 -1.22 1.30
N LYS A 186 4.74 -2.52 0.97
CA LYS A 186 5.57 -3.22 0.00
C LYS A 186 5.12 -3.04 -1.46
N GLY A 187 4.02 -2.33 -1.72
CA GLY A 187 3.43 -2.25 -3.04
C GLY A 187 2.72 -3.53 -3.50
N MET A 188 2.44 -4.46 -2.58
CA MET A 188 1.73 -5.70 -2.90
C MET A 188 0.22 -5.47 -2.95
N LYS A 189 -0.49 -6.39 -3.58
CA LYS A 189 -1.95 -6.33 -3.69
C LYS A 189 -2.61 -6.45 -2.32
N ALA A 190 -3.46 -5.48 -1.98
CA ALA A 190 -4.28 -5.50 -0.78
C ALA A 190 -5.33 -6.63 -0.81
N THR A 191 -5.63 -7.16 0.35
CA THR A 191 -6.60 -8.25 0.58
C THR A 191 -7.57 -7.86 1.71
N ALA A 192 -8.54 -8.73 2.03
CA ALA A 192 -9.39 -8.53 3.20
C ALA A 192 -8.57 -8.40 4.50
N ALA A 193 -7.47 -9.15 4.64
CA ALA A 193 -6.59 -9.05 5.80
C ALA A 193 -5.85 -7.69 5.88
N SER A 194 -5.66 -7.00 4.74
CA SER A 194 -5.11 -5.65 4.70
C SER A 194 -6.10 -4.63 5.28
N ASP A 195 -7.37 -4.69 4.87
CA ASP A 195 -8.42 -3.84 5.45
C ASP A 195 -8.57 -4.07 6.96
N LEU A 196 -8.49 -5.33 7.40
CA LEU A 196 -8.59 -5.68 8.83
C LEU A 196 -7.38 -5.21 9.65
N TYR A 197 -6.20 -5.12 9.05
CA TYR A 197 -5.04 -4.47 9.66
C TYR A 197 -5.32 -2.97 9.86
N SER A 198 -5.82 -2.28 8.82
CA SER A 198 -6.19 -0.87 8.92
C SER A 198 -7.28 -0.63 9.98
N VAL A 199 -8.26 -1.55 10.12
CA VAL A 199 -9.24 -1.51 11.22
C VAL A 199 -8.53 -1.65 12.59
N GLY A 200 -7.50 -2.49 12.68
CA GLY A 200 -6.66 -2.60 13.89
C GLY A 200 -5.97 -1.28 14.24
N VAL A 201 -5.44 -0.56 13.23
CA VAL A 201 -4.84 0.77 13.41
C VAL A 201 -5.89 1.79 13.87
N ILE A 202 -7.08 1.77 13.27
CA ILE A 202 -8.20 2.65 13.66
C ILE A 202 -8.62 2.39 15.11
N LEU A 203 -8.75 1.12 15.50
CA LEU A 203 -9.11 0.76 16.86
C LEU A 203 -8.04 1.22 17.86
N TYR A 204 -6.76 1.04 17.54
CA TYR A 204 -5.65 1.57 18.33
C TYR A 204 -5.77 3.09 18.49
N GLU A 205 -5.96 3.82 17.39
CA GLU A 205 -6.08 5.28 17.38
C GLU A 205 -7.30 5.77 18.17
N MET A 206 -8.45 5.12 18.02
CA MET A 206 -9.64 5.45 18.82
C MET A 206 -9.37 5.34 20.32
N LEU A 207 -8.64 4.33 20.74
CA LEU A 207 -8.38 4.06 22.16
C LEU A 207 -7.26 4.96 22.75
N CYS A 208 -6.26 5.32 21.94
CA CYS A 208 -5.07 6.07 22.40
C CYS A 208 -5.13 7.57 22.04
N GLY A 209 -5.96 7.98 21.08
CA GLY A 209 -5.98 9.33 20.50
C GLY A 209 -4.89 9.59 19.46
N HIS A 210 -3.98 8.66 19.25
CA HIS A 210 -2.90 8.74 18.26
C HIS A 210 -2.67 7.39 17.55
N VAL A 211 -2.05 7.43 16.38
CA VAL A 211 -1.73 6.24 15.58
C VAL A 211 -0.58 5.43 16.20
N PRO A 212 -0.47 4.11 15.91
CA PRO A 212 0.62 3.28 16.46
C PRO A 212 2.00 3.62 15.92
N PHE A 213 2.08 4.23 14.73
CA PHE A 213 3.33 4.59 14.06
C PHE A 213 3.25 6.05 13.56
N GLU A 214 4.19 6.86 14.01
CA GLU A 214 4.36 8.26 13.61
C GLU A 214 5.79 8.49 13.14
N GLY A 215 5.98 9.29 12.10
CA GLY A 215 7.28 9.59 11.53
C GLY A 215 7.25 10.87 10.70
N GLU A 216 8.41 11.45 10.47
CA GLU A 216 8.55 12.71 9.74
C GLU A 216 8.23 12.59 8.23
N THR A 217 8.32 11.38 7.68
CA THR A 217 8.08 11.11 6.27
C THR A 217 7.15 9.92 6.07
N ALA A 218 6.42 9.90 4.95
CA ALA A 218 5.58 8.76 4.57
C ALA A 218 6.40 7.45 4.46
N VAL A 219 7.66 7.55 4.02
CA VAL A 219 8.56 6.40 3.90
C VAL A 219 8.94 5.86 5.29
N SER A 220 9.24 6.72 6.27
CA SER A 220 9.56 6.28 7.63
C SER A 220 8.37 5.56 8.28
N VAL A 221 7.15 6.09 8.12
CA VAL A 221 5.92 5.46 8.62
C VAL A 221 5.68 4.11 7.94
N ALA A 222 5.85 4.03 6.61
CA ALA A 222 5.74 2.77 5.87
C ALA A 222 6.74 1.71 6.37
N MET A 223 7.99 2.11 6.66
CA MET A 223 9.02 1.22 7.21
C MET A 223 8.65 0.70 8.61
N MET A 224 8.05 1.53 9.47
CA MET A 224 7.56 1.09 10.79
C MET A 224 6.44 0.04 10.64
N HIS A 225 5.50 0.25 9.71
CA HIS A 225 4.48 -0.77 9.40
C HIS A 225 5.10 -2.10 8.97
N LEU A 226 6.23 -2.08 8.27
CA LEU A 226 6.93 -3.28 7.81
C LEU A 226 7.70 -4.01 8.92
N MET A 227 8.41 -3.26 9.76
CA MET A 227 9.49 -3.81 10.59
C MET A 227 9.24 -3.70 12.09
N GLU A 228 8.56 -2.64 12.55
CA GLU A 228 8.45 -2.36 13.97
C GLU A 228 7.14 -2.90 14.56
N PRO A 229 7.17 -3.56 15.73
CA PRO A 229 5.94 -3.83 16.46
C PRO A 229 5.32 -2.52 16.95
N PRO A 230 3.98 -2.41 17.00
CA PRO A 230 3.36 -1.29 17.67
C PRO A 230 3.70 -1.29 19.17
N LYS A 231 3.71 -0.12 19.79
CA LYS A 231 3.77 -0.07 21.26
C LYS A 231 2.55 -0.81 21.83
N PRO A 232 2.73 -1.63 22.88
CA PRO A 232 1.62 -2.30 23.53
C PRO A 232 0.53 -1.31 23.92
N ILE A 233 -0.73 -1.60 23.54
CA ILE A 233 -1.80 -0.62 23.73
C ILE A 233 -2.13 -0.39 25.22
N GLU A 234 -1.90 -1.39 26.06
CA GLU A 234 -2.04 -1.33 27.51
C GLU A 234 -1.07 -0.36 28.18
N GLU A 235 0.02 0.01 27.51
CA GLU A 235 0.96 1.05 27.95
C GLU A 235 0.52 2.45 27.52
N GLN A 236 -0.39 2.53 26.54
CA GLN A 236 -0.82 3.80 25.92
C GLN A 236 -2.22 4.23 26.39
N ALA A 237 -3.09 3.27 26.68
CA ALA A 237 -4.47 3.54 27.09
C ALA A 237 -4.97 2.49 28.10
N LYS A 238 -5.97 2.88 28.91
CA LYS A 238 -6.63 1.95 29.82
C LYS A 238 -7.60 1.05 29.05
N VAL A 239 -7.15 -0.12 28.67
CA VAL A 239 -7.94 -1.10 27.93
C VAL A 239 -7.99 -2.46 28.65
N SER A 240 -9.00 -3.25 28.34
CA SER A 240 -9.10 -4.62 28.86
C SER A 240 -8.10 -5.55 28.16
N PRO A 241 -7.60 -6.61 28.83
CA PRO A 241 -6.71 -7.61 28.23
C PRO A 241 -7.25 -8.19 26.93
N ALA A 242 -8.56 -8.47 26.85
CA ALA A 242 -9.20 -8.96 25.64
C ALA A 242 -9.03 -8.00 24.44
N VAL A 243 -9.21 -6.70 24.67
CA VAL A 243 -9.06 -5.68 23.60
C VAL A 243 -7.60 -5.54 23.19
N ALA A 244 -6.66 -5.55 24.15
CA ALA A 244 -5.23 -5.53 23.85
C ALA A 244 -4.83 -6.72 22.96
N MET A 245 -5.26 -7.93 23.27
CA MET A 245 -5.02 -9.12 22.45
C MET A 245 -5.63 -9.01 21.03
N ILE A 246 -6.82 -8.42 20.90
CA ILE A 246 -7.47 -8.22 19.60
C ILE A 246 -6.68 -7.25 18.74
N VAL A 247 -6.23 -6.13 19.31
CA VAL A 247 -5.40 -5.13 18.62
C VAL A 247 -4.06 -5.76 18.22
N ASP A 248 -3.37 -6.45 19.14
CA ASP A 248 -2.10 -7.13 18.82
C ASP A 248 -2.26 -8.14 17.67
N LYS A 249 -3.34 -8.92 17.66
CA LYS A 249 -3.64 -9.86 16.58
C LYS A 249 -3.93 -9.15 15.27
N ALA A 250 -4.70 -8.06 15.26
CA ALA A 250 -5.02 -7.31 14.07
C ALA A 250 -3.77 -6.67 13.45
N LEU A 251 -2.80 -6.24 14.27
CA LEU A 251 -1.57 -5.56 13.86
C LEU A 251 -0.38 -6.49 13.59
N LYS A 252 -0.56 -7.82 13.56
CA LYS A 252 0.49 -8.76 13.16
C LYS A 252 1.02 -8.43 11.77
N LYS A 253 2.34 -8.59 11.56
CA LYS A 253 2.98 -8.22 10.31
C LYS A 253 2.65 -9.18 9.16
N LEU A 254 2.51 -10.46 9.46
CA LEU A 254 2.15 -11.48 8.48
C LEU A 254 0.63 -11.58 8.34
N PRO A 255 0.06 -11.45 7.11
CA PRO A 255 -1.39 -11.48 6.92
C PRO A 255 -2.08 -12.74 7.47
N GLN A 256 -1.41 -13.91 7.41
CA GLN A 256 -1.94 -15.18 7.90
C GLN A 256 -2.05 -15.26 9.43
N GLU A 257 -1.34 -14.42 10.17
CA GLU A 257 -1.41 -14.35 11.64
C GLU A 257 -2.53 -13.43 12.12
N ARG A 258 -3.13 -12.66 11.21
CA ARG A 258 -4.22 -11.72 11.50
C ARG A 258 -5.59 -12.39 11.43
N TYR A 259 -6.61 -11.59 11.60
CA TYR A 259 -7.98 -11.97 11.24
C TYR A 259 -8.11 -12.19 9.73
N GLN A 260 -8.73 -13.32 9.33
CA GLN A 260 -8.91 -13.68 7.92
C GLN A 260 -10.20 -13.13 7.32
N ASN A 261 -11.17 -12.78 8.17
CA ASN A 261 -12.43 -12.16 7.77
C ASN A 261 -12.97 -11.24 8.87
N ALA A 262 -13.82 -10.31 8.48
CA ALA A 262 -14.40 -9.31 9.37
C ALA A 262 -15.25 -9.94 10.50
N GLU A 263 -15.98 -11.04 10.22
CA GLU A 263 -16.81 -11.70 11.21
C GLU A 263 -16.00 -12.33 12.36
N ALA A 264 -14.79 -12.85 12.07
CA ALA A 264 -13.92 -13.39 13.09
C ALA A 264 -13.46 -12.30 14.08
N MET A 265 -13.08 -11.12 13.57
CA MET A 265 -12.71 -9.98 14.41
C MET A 265 -13.92 -9.43 15.19
N ALA A 266 -15.06 -9.28 14.53
CA ALA A 266 -16.30 -8.83 15.16
C ALA A 266 -16.77 -9.76 16.28
N ARG A 267 -16.63 -11.07 16.12
CA ARG A 267 -16.96 -12.08 17.15
C ARG A 267 -16.07 -11.94 18.38
N ASP A 268 -14.77 -11.73 18.19
CA ASP A 268 -13.84 -11.57 19.29
C ASP A 268 -14.10 -10.24 20.03
N LEU A 269 -14.41 -9.14 19.33
CA LEU A 269 -14.83 -7.87 19.94
C LEU A 269 -16.14 -7.98 20.74
N ARG A 270 -17.15 -8.71 20.23
CA ARG A 270 -18.40 -8.96 20.98
C ARG A 270 -18.15 -9.80 22.24
N ARG A 271 -17.16 -10.71 22.19
CA ARG A 271 -16.75 -11.48 23.37
C ARG A 271 -16.00 -10.61 24.37
N ALA A 272 -15.12 -9.72 23.93
CA ALA A 272 -14.38 -8.81 24.79
C ALA A 272 -15.29 -7.91 25.64
N LEU A 273 -16.49 -7.55 25.15
CA LEU A 273 -17.49 -6.83 25.93
C LEU A 273 -18.04 -7.64 27.11
N ARG A 274 -18.05 -8.98 27.01
CA ARG A 274 -18.60 -9.89 28.05
C ARG A 274 -17.52 -10.54 28.91
N HIS A 275 -16.34 -10.74 28.32
CA HIS A 275 -15.19 -11.42 28.91
C HIS A 275 -13.94 -10.56 28.72
N PRO A 276 -13.79 -9.47 29.50
CA PRO A 276 -12.69 -8.51 29.33
C PRO A 276 -11.31 -9.09 29.70
N ASP A 277 -11.25 -10.19 30.46
CA ASP A 277 -10.02 -10.91 30.79
C ASP A 277 -9.27 -11.50 29.60
N GLY A 278 -9.99 -11.83 28.52
CA GLY A 278 -9.38 -12.35 27.29
C GLY A 278 -9.08 -13.85 27.29
N GLU A 279 -9.47 -14.63 28.30
CA GLU A 279 -9.21 -16.07 28.37
C GLU A 279 -9.64 -16.84 27.11
N PHE A 280 -10.71 -16.37 26.42
CA PHE A 280 -11.20 -16.97 25.18
C PHE A 280 -10.23 -16.79 23.99
N MET A 281 -9.30 -15.85 24.07
CA MET A 281 -8.25 -15.65 23.06
C MET A 281 -7.08 -16.62 23.28
N GLU A 282 -6.73 -16.90 24.53
CA GLU A 282 -5.65 -17.81 24.89
C GLU A 282 -5.98 -19.26 24.52
N GLN A 283 -7.22 -19.69 24.72
CA GLN A 283 -7.71 -21.03 24.36
C GLN A 283 -7.64 -21.32 22.84
N ARG A 284 -7.49 -20.29 22.01
CA ARG A 284 -7.32 -20.42 20.54
C ARG A 284 -5.86 -20.45 20.07
N ARG A 285 -4.88 -20.39 20.96
CA ARG A 285 -3.51 -20.72 20.58
C ARG A 285 -3.53 -22.16 20.07
N PRO A 286 -3.21 -22.40 18.76
CA PRO A 286 -3.31 -23.77 18.23
C PRO A 286 -2.41 -24.70 19.04
N ALA A 287 -2.91 -25.91 19.30
CA ALA A 287 -2.13 -27.03 19.85
C ALA A 287 -0.78 -27.24 19.13
N ILE A 288 -0.64 -26.74 17.91
CA ILE A 288 0.59 -26.67 17.10
C ILE A 288 1.75 -25.95 17.84
N LEU A 289 1.47 -24.95 18.68
CA LEU A 289 2.53 -24.28 19.48
C LEU A 289 2.91 -25.08 20.73
N GLU A 290 1.97 -25.82 21.31
CA GLU A 290 2.29 -26.76 22.39
C GLU A 290 3.02 -27.99 21.85
N GLU A 291 2.58 -28.53 20.71
CA GLU A 291 3.28 -29.59 20.00
C GLU A 291 4.66 -29.17 19.54
N SER A 292 4.81 -27.93 19.04
CA SER A 292 6.11 -27.34 18.70
C SER A 292 7.00 -27.10 19.93
N ARG A 293 6.41 -26.73 21.09
CA ARG A 293 7.14 -26.63 22.37
C ARG A 293 7.52 -28.00 22.91
N GLU A 294 6.60 -28.95 22.85
CA GLU A 294 6.91 -30.35 23.26
C GLU A 294 7.96 -30.98 22.33
N VAL A 295 7.90 -30.74 21.02
CA VAL A 295 8.91 -31.17 20.07
C VAL A 295 10.24 -30.45 20.32
N ALA A 296 10.23 -29.16 20.57
CA ALA A 296 11.42 -28.39 20.93
C ALA A 296 12.01 -28.82 22.27
N GLU A 297 11.18 -29.13 23.27
CA GLU A 297 11.64 -29.74 24.57
C GLU A 297 12.14 -31.18 24.40
N LYS A 298 11.46 -31.99 23.60
CA LYS A 298 11.93 -33.34 23.25
C LYS A 298 13.27 -33.31 22.52
N ILE A 299 13.46 -32.33 21.60
CA ILE A 299 14.74 -32.10 20.90
C ILE A 299 15.78 -31.60 21.91
N ARG A 300 15.42 -30.73 22.86
CA ARG A 300 16.34 -30.20 23.88
C ARG A 300 16.71 -31.25 24.90
N ARG A 301 15.81 -32.19 25.22
CA ARG A 301 16.10 -33.37 26.08
C ARG A 301 16.95 -34.42 25.36
N LYS A 302 16.72 -34.64 24.05
CA LYS A 302 17.56 -35.52 23.21
C LYS A 302 18.97 -34.98 22.95
N LYS A 303 19.19 -33.65 23.00
CA LYS A 303 20.51 -33.04 22.91
C LYS A 303 21.38 -33.18 24.15
N LYS A 304 20.82 -33.68 25.28
CA LYS A 304 21.62 -33.97 26.49
C LYS A 304 22.22 -35.39 26.52
N THR A 305 21.88 -36.25 25.55
CA THR A 305 22.42 -37.62 25.48
C THR A 305 22.86 -37.90 24.04
N GLY A 306 24.08 -37.47 23.68
CA GLY A 306 24.73 -37.87 22.42
C GLY A 306 25.06 -36.72 21.49
N GLY A 307 25.91 -35.79 21.91
CA GLY A 307 26.40 -34.73 21.03
C GLY A 307 27.83 -35.03 20.60
N LEU A 308 28.06 -35.07 19.28
CA LEU A 308 29.40 -34.76 18.76
C LEU A 308 29.83 -33.41 19.37
N PRO A 309 31.09 -33.27 19.77
CA PRO A 309 31.55 -32.08 20.49
C PRO A 309 31.31 -30.84 19.63
N ALA A 310 30.74 -29.81 20.22
CA ALA A 310 30.35 -28.53 19.57
C ALA A 310 31.50 -27.93 18.73
N ARG A 311 32.73 -28.33 18.99
CA ARG A 311 33.95 -27.97 18.23
C ARG A 311 33.91 -28.46 16.78
N PHE A 312 33.31 -29.60 16.45
CA PHE A 312 33.17 -30.07 15.07
C PHE A 312 32.13 -29.30 14.28
N LEU A 313 31.03 -28.89 14.92
CA LEU A 313 30.01 -28.08 14.25
C LEU A 313 30.50 -26.66 13.96
N THR A 314 31.24 -26.04 14.90
CA THR A 314 31.86 -24.72 14.69
C THR A 314 32.96 -24.80 13.62
N LEU A 315 33.73 -25.86 13.55
CA LEU A 315 34.77 -26.07 12.52
C LEU A 315 34.10 -26.23 11.13
N PHE A 316 33.01 -26.99 11.05
CA PHE A 316 32.25 -27.16 9.78
C PHE A 316 31.64 -25.87 9.29
N VAL A 317 31.02 -25.09 10.19
CA VAL A 317 30.43 -23.76 9.84
C VAL A 317 31.53 -22.80 9.40
N LEU A 318 32.69 -22.81 10.06
CA LEU A 318 33.82 -21.98 9.68
C LEU A 318 34.36 -22.36 8.29
N LEU A 319 34.46 -23.65 7.99
CA LEU A 319 34.91 -24.16 6.69
C LEU A 319 33.96 -23.82 5.55
N VAL A 320 32.65 -23.88 5.79
CA VAL A 320 31.61 -23.43 4.82
C VAL A 320 31.70 -21.92 4.59
N LEU A 321 31.95 -21.15 5.66
CA LEU A 321 32.07 -19.69 5.56
C LEU A 321 33.30 -19.28 4.76
N VAL A 322 34.43 -19.95 4.98
CA VAL A 322 35.67 -19.75 4.20
C VAL A 322 35.48 -20.13 2.72
N ALA A 323 34.77 -21.22 2.45
CA ALA A 323 34.46 -21.62 1.08
C ALA A 323 33.54 -20.59 0.37
N LEU A 324 32.53 -20.06 1.06
CA LEU A 324 31.65 -19.03 0.53
C LEU A 324 32.41 -17.72 0.26
N ILE A 325 33.29 -17.30 1.17
CA ILE A 325 34.13 -16.12 0.97
C ILE A 325 35.07 -16.34 -0.21
N GLY A 326 35.67 -17.54 -0.36
CA GLY A 326 36.50 -17.91 -1.49
C GLY A 326 35.77 -17.84 -2.83
N VAL A 327 34.53 -18.37 -2.91
CA VAL A 327 33.71 -18.31 -4.10
C VAL A 327 33.29 -16.87 -4.43
N ALA A 328 32.90 -16.08 -3.41
CA ALA A 328 32.57 -14.67 -3.57
C ALA A 328 33.76 -13.84 -4.03
N GLY A 329 34.96 -14.09 -3.43
CA GLY A 329 36.21 -13.46 -3.84
C GLY A 329 36.64 -13.81 -5.27
N LEU A 330 36.45 -15.07 -5.69
CA LEU A 330 36.75 -15.51 -7.05
C LEU A 330 35.75 -14.89 -8.08
N ARG A 331 34.49 -14.75 -7.71
CA ARG A 331 33.51 -14.02 -8.55
C ARG A 331 33.86 -12.54 -8.67
N LEU A 332 34.20 -11.90 -7.55
CA LEU A 332 34.59 -10.49 -7.53
C LEU A 332 35.90 -10.25 -8.33
N TYR A 333 36.89 -11.15 -8.20
CA TYR A 333 38.11 -11.13 -8.98
C TYR A 333 37.83 -11.24 -10.48
N ARG A 334 36.95 -12.19 -10.90
CA ARG A 334 36.57 -12.37 -12.31
C ARG A 334 35.84 -11.15 -12.87
N THR A 335 34.99 -10.47 -12.09
CA THR A 335 34.24 -9.29 -12.54
C THR A 335 35.09 -8.01 -12.54
N MET A 336 36.11 -7.93 -11.68
CA MET A 336 36.97 -6.74 -11.59
C MET A 336 38.22 -6.76 -12.49
N PHE A 337 38.76 -7.95 -12.80
CA PHE A 337 40.07 -8.08 -13.46
C PHE A 337 40.01 -8.77 -14.84
N VAL A 338 38.83 -9.17 -15.34
CA VAL A 338 38.74 -9.71 -16.69
C VAL A 338 38.53 -8.53 -17.65
N THR A 339 39.60 -8.19 -18.40
CA THR A 339 39.56 -7.22 -19.49
C THR A 339 39.23 -7.91 -20.80
N ALA A 340 38.57 -7.19 -21.71
CA ALA A 340 38.40 -7.54 -23.11
C ALA A 340 39.23 -6.58 -23.95
N ARG A 341 39.73 -7.04 -25.11
CA ARG A 341 40.38 -6.14 -26.06
C ARG A 341 39.35 -5.49 -26.98
N MET A 342 39.47 -4.20 -27.17
CA MET A 342 38.64 -3.43 -28.08
C MET A 342 38.87 -3.90 -29.53
N PRO A 343 37.85 -4.39 -30.24
CA PRO A 343 37.99 -4.72 -31.66
C PRO A 343 38.20 -3.46 -32.50
N ASP A 344 38.81 -3.63 -33.66
CA ASP A 344 38.92 -2.57 -34.64
C ASP A 344 37.61 -2.47 -35.41
N LEU A 345 36.91 -1.34 -35.29
CA LEU A 345 35.61 -1.09 -35.89
C LEU A 345 35.71 -0.17 -37.12
N PHE A 346 36.87 0.41 -37.37
CA PHE A 346 37.04 1.38 -38.48
C PHE A 346 36.65 0.79 -39.82
N GLY A 347 35.83 1.51 -40.58
CA GLY A 347 35.38 1.09 -41.92
C GLY A 347 34.37 -0.05 -41.93
N LEU A 348 33.79 -0.46 -40.77
CA LEU A 348 32.71 -1.44 -40.70
C LEU A 348 31.35 -0.73 -40.71
N ASP A 349 30.34 -1.40 -41.25
CA ASP A 349 28.96 -0.98 -41.09
C ASP A 349 28.48 -1.17 -39.65
N GLU A 350 27.49 -0.40 -39.22
CA GLU A 350 26.96 -0.39 -37.87
C GLU A 350 26.56 -1.79 -37.36
N ALA A 351 25.89 -2.59 -38.18
CA ALA A 351 25.43 -3.93 -37.81
C ALA A 351 26.59 -4.91 -37.57
N THR A 352 27.69 -4.77 -38.32
CA THR A 352 28.90 -5.57 -38.17
C THR A 352 29.69 -5.13 -36.94
N ALA A 353 29.83 -3.82 -36.72
CA ALA A 353 30.45 -3.24 -35.53
C ALA A 353 29.73 -3.70 -34.25
N GLN A 354 28.39 -3.66 -34.24
CA GLN A 354 27.56 -4.13 -33.11
C GLN A 354 27.81 -5.61 -32.79
N ARG A 355 27.91 -6.47 -33.82
CA ARG A 355 28.19 -7.90 -33.62
C ARG A 355 29.60 -8.14 -33.09
N MET A 356 30.60 -7.42 -33.61
CA MET A 356 31.99 -7.58 -33.14
C MET A 356 32.15 -7.16 -31.69
N VAL A 357 31.59 -6.03 -31.29
CA VAL A 357 31.64 -5.51 -29.91
C VAL A 357 30.90 -6.46 -28.96
N SER A 358 29.73 -6.95 -29.36
CA SER A 358 28.95 -7.93 -28.58
C SER A 358 29.72 -9.25 -28.38
N ASN A 359 30.39 -9.76 -29.41
CA ASN A 359 31.20 -10.97 -29.34
C ASN A 359 32.43 -10.79 -28.42
N ALA A 360 32.98 -9.57 -28.34
CA ALA A 360 34.03 -9.24 -27.40
C ALA A 360 33.52 -9.07 -25.95
N GLY A 361 32.21 -9.17 -25.71
CA GLY A 361 31.59 -9.02 -24.41
C GLY A 361 31.57 -7.55 -23.94
N LEU A 362 31.44 -6.60 -24.86
CA LEU A 362 31.34 -5.16 -24.65
C LEU A 362 29.96 -4.68 -25.14
N THR A 363 29.57 -3.45 -24.77
CA THR A 363 28.35 -2.80 -25.21
C THR A 363 28.68 -1.64 -26.13
N LEU A 364 28.12 -1.62 -27.33
CA LEU A 364 28.33 -0.54 -28.29
C LEU A 364 27.32 0.60 -28.02
N LYS A 365 27.83 1.85 -28.02
CA LYS A 365 27.08 3.08 -28.13
C LYS A 365 27.45 3.71 -29.47
N THR A 366 26.47 4.04 -30.31
CA THR A 366 26.69 4.71 -31.58
C THR A 366 26.39 6.19 -31.44
N GLU A 367 27.25 7.02 -32.06
CA GLU A 367 27.05 8.46 -32.22
C GLU A 367 27.27 8.79 -33.71
N TYR A 368 26.54 9.76 -34.26
CA TYR A 368 26.53 10.09 -35.68
C TYR A 368 27.14 11.44 -35.88
N ALA A 369 27.97 11.59 -36.93
CA ALA A 369 28.57 12.86 -37.32
C ALA A 369 28.95 12.84 -38.81
N TYR A 370 29.07 14.02 -39.41
CA TYR A 370 29.56 14.17 -40.79
C TYR A 370 31.04 13.83 -40.90
N SER A 371 31.42 13.03 -41.90
CA SER A 371 32.82 12.67 -42.18
C SER A 371 33.02 12.34 -43.66
N ASP A 372 34.29 12.26 -44.11
CA ASP A 372 34.67 11.85 -45.46
C ASP A 372 34.45 10.37 -45.77
N GLN A 373 33.97 9.58 -44.78
CA GLN A 373 33.60 8.18 -44.98
C GLN A 373 32.18 8.05 -45.52
N ALA A 374 31.89 6.92 -46.19
CA ALA A 374 30.57 6.65 -46.71
C ALA A 374 29.54 6.61 -45.58
N GLU A 375 28.33 7.05 -45.86
CA GLU A 375 27.19 7.04 -44.91
C GLU A 375 26.97 5.64 -44.32
N GLY A 376 26.79 5.54 -42.97
CA GLY A 376 26.56 4.28 -42.27
C GLY A 376 27.80 3.50 -41.86
N TYR A 377 29.02 4.01 -42.15
CA TYR A 377 30.27 3.35 -41.76
C TYR A 377 30.96 4.04 -40.58
N VAL A 378 31.62 3.23 -39.74
CA VAL A 378 32.37 3.73 -38.58
C VAL A 378 33.64 4.44 -39.07
N PHE A 379 33.82 5.69 -38.64
CA PHE A 379 35.00 6.50 -38.99
C PHE A 379 35.90 6.82 -37.80
N ASP A 380 35.37 6.64 -36.56
CA ASP A 380 36.16 6.80 -35.32
C ASP A 380 35.59 5.91 -34.24
N GLN A 381 36.40 5.56 -33.24
CA GLN A 381 35.99 4.73 -32.09
C GLN A 381 36.72 5.11 -30.82
N THR A 382 36.02 5.02 -29.72
CA THR A 382 36.58 5.26 -28.37
C THR A 382 36.18 4.14 -27.43
N PRO A 383 37.14 3.42 -26.78
CA PRO A 383 38.60 3.54 -26.91
C PRO A 383 39.15 3.08 -28.27
N GLU A 384 40.46 3.36 -28.51
CA GLU A 384 41.15 2.93 -29.72
C GLU A 384 41.17 1.41 -29.87
N ALA A 385 41.38 0.93 -31.10
CA ALA A 385 41.49 -0.50 -31.38
C ALA A 385 42.61 -1.15 -30.55
N ASN A 386 42.37 -2.37 -30.06
CA ASN A 386 43.27 -3.15 -29.18
C ASN A 386 43.46 -2.60 -27.75
N ALA A 387 42.82 -1.49 -27.37
CA ALA A 387 42.81 -1.04 -25.98
C ALA A 387 42.18 -2.09 -25.03
N GLU A 388 42.71 -2.19 -23.83
CA GLU A 388 42.11 -3.05 -22.79
C GLU A 388 40.93 -2.35 -22.16
N VAL A 389 39.75 -2.95 -22.29
CA VAL A 389 38.46 -2.45 -21.76
C VAL A 389 37.93 -3.46 -20.77
N ARG A 390 37.32 -2.99 -19.70
CA ARG A 390 36.63 -3.87 -18.75
C ARG A 390 35.47 -4.61 -19.45
N ARG A 391 35.42 -5.93 -19.30
CA ARG A 391 34.33 -6.75 -19.87
C ARG A 391 32.97 -6.28 -19.40
N GLY A 392 32.02 -6.09 -20.33
CA GLY A 392 30.73 -5.45 -20.08
C GLY A 392 30.78 -3.91 -20.10
N GLY A 393 31.94 -3.30 -20.35
CA GLY A 393 32.08 -1.86 -20.52
C GLY A 393 31.41 -1.35 -21.80
N THR A 394 31.03 -0.06 -21.80
CA THR A 394 30.47 0.62 -22.98
C THR A 394 31.59 1.26 -23.78
N VAL A 395 31.56 1.06 -25.08
CA VAL A 395 32.48 1.63 -26.07
C VAL A 395 31.68 2.44 -27.10
N THR A 396 32.24 3.52 -27.61
CA THR A 396 31.54 4.40 -28.54
C THR A 396 32.11 4.25 -29.95
N ALA A 397 31.27 4.13 -30.96
CA ALA A 397 31.64 4.22 -32.37
C ALA A 397 30.97 5.45 -33.01
N MET A 398 31.73 6.20 -33.77
CA MET A 398 31.25 7.34 -34.57
C MET A 398 30.89 6.85 -35.97
N ILE A 399 29.65 7.03 -36.36
CA ILE A 399 29.11 6.60 -37.65
C ILE A 399 28.97 7.81 -38.56
N SER A 400 29.43 7.71 -39.79
CA SER A 400 29.36 8.76 -40.77
C SER A 400 27.92 8.99 -41.27
N GLU A 401 27.47 10.23 -41.27
CA GLU A 401 26.25 10.69 -41.96
C GLU A 401 26.52 11.15 -43.44
N GLY A 402 27.71 10.86 -43.95
CA GLY A 402 28.17 11.33 -45.26
C GLY A 402 28.81 12.71 -45.20
N THR A 403 29.09 13.30 -46.39
CA THR A 403 29.69 14.64 -46.56
C THR A 403 28.64 15.71 -46.74
#